data_b878dbd5250364c4acd8247863f6224e
#
_entry.id   b878dbd5250364c4acd8247863f6224e
#
_cell.length_a   1.000
_cell.length_b   1.000
_cell.length_c   1.000
_cell.angle_alpha   90.00
_cell.angle_beta   90.00
_cell.angle_gamma   90.00
#
_symmetry.space_group_name_H-M   'P 1'
#
loop_
_entity.id
_entity.type
_entity.pdbx_description
1 polymer ?
#
loop_
_entity_poly.entity_id
_entity_poly.type
_entity_poly.pdbx_seq_one_letter_code
_entity_poly.pdbx_strand_id
1 'polypeptide(L)'
;MQPLDVINAAGAAWRSGISVVPVREDGSKRPDLQAWAEYQERRPTLEELVGWYGKRTDPLGRTGVGWVMGAVSGGMECLDFDDADALEDYQARALEFGAADLLGRVMDAYLEVTPRGVHLFWRCETIAGNQRLAADAAGKVRIETRGEGGYVVVAPSYGEVHPTGTPYISTGE
;
A
#
# COMPACT_ATOMS: atom_id res chain seq x y z
N MET A 1 13.29 -5.07 11.32
CA MET A 1 12.40 -3.90 11.34
C MET A 1 12.07 -3.55 12.78
N GLN A 2 11.98 -2.29 13.07
CA GLN A 2 11.70 -1.78 14.41
C GLN A 2 10.43 -0.92 14.38
N PRO A 3 9.68 -0.79 15.47
CA PRO A 3 8.50 0.09 15.53
C PRO A 3 8.79 1.54 15.14
N LEU A 4 10.00 2.03 15.41
CA LEU A 4 10.44 3.35 14.96
C LEU A 4 10.45 3.50 13.42
N ASP A 5 10.71 2.41 12.70
CA ASP A 5 10.72 2.44 11.23
C ASP A 5 9.30 2.70 10.71
N VAL A 6 8.28 2.08 11.33
CA VAL A 6 6.86 2.27 10.96
C VAL A 6 6.40 3.69 11.26
N ILE A 7 6.74 4.24 12.44
CA ILE A 7 6.40 5.62 12.82
C ILE A 7 7.06 6.63 11.87
N ASN A 8 8.34 6.43 11.56
CA ASN A 8 9.09 7.28 10.65
C ASN A 8 8.53 7.21 9.23
N ALA A 9 8.20 6.01 8.73
CA ALA A 9 7.60 5.82 7.43
C ALA A 9 6.21 6.47 7.33
N ALA A 10 5.35 6.30 8.35
CA ALA A 10 4.06 6.96 8.43
C ALA A 10 4.20 8.49 8.38
N GLY A 11 5.13 9.04 9.15
CA GLY A 11 5.43 10.48 9.16
C GLY A 11 6.01 10.98 7.83
N ALA A 12 6.88 10.21 7.18
CA ALA A 12 7.45 10.56 5.88
C ALA A 12 6.37 10.56 4.79
N ALA A 13 5.54 9.53 4.71
CA ALA A 13 4.43 9.44 3.77
C ALA A 13 3.44 10.60 3.97
N TRP A 14 3.07 10.91 5.22
CA TRP A 14 2.21 12.04 5.52
C TRP A 14 2.80 13.37 5.06
N ARG A 15 4.10 13.64 5.30
CA ARG A 15 4.78 14.85 4.78
C ARG A 15 4.83 14.90 3.26
N SER A 16 4.89 13.75 2.60
CA SER A 16 4.86 13.63 1.12
C SER A 16 3.46 13.78 0.52
N GLY A 17 2.45 14.10 1.34
CA GLY A 17 1.10 14.35 0.88
C GLY A 17 0.20 13.13 0.83
N ILE A 18 0.60 11.99 1.40
CA ILE A 18 -0.19 10.75 1.41
C ILE A 18 -1.14 10.73 2.63
N SER A 19 -2.36 10.24 2.43
CA SER A 19 -3.30 9.93 3.51
C SER A 19 -2.92 8.60 4.14
N VAL A 20 -2.46 8.66 5.40
CA VAL A 20 -1.93 7.50 6.13
C VAL A 20 -2.92 7.08 7.20
N VAL A 21 -3.14 5.79 7.37
CA VAL A 21 -3.97 5.22 8.43
C VAL A 21 -3.24 4.06 9.13
N PRO A 22 -3.51 3.85 10.44
CA PRO A 22 -2.94 2.71 11.16
C PRO A 22 -3.61 1.40 10.72
N VAL A 23 -2.88 0.30 10.79
CA VAL A 23 -3.35 -1.04 10.42
C VAL A 23 -3.51 -1.89 11.66
N ARG A 24 -4.51 -2.76 11.69
CA ARG A 24 -4.73 -3.75 12.74
C ARG A 24 -3.62 -4.80 12.74
N GLU A 25 -3.28 -5.24 13.92
CA GLU A 25 -2.28 -6.28 14.18
C GLU A 25 -2.97 -7.60 14.54
N ASP A 26 -3.90 -8.03 13.66
CA ASP A 26 -4.74 -9.22 13.84
C ASP A 26 -4.82 -10.08 12.56
N GLY A 27 -3.94 -9.81 11.60
CA GLY A 27 -3.89 -10.46 10.30
C GLY A 27 -5.00 -10.05 9.33
N SER A 28 -5.94 -9.20 9.75
CA SER A 28 -7.06 -8.78 8.90
C SER A 28 -6.67 -7.78 7.82
N LYS A 29 -5.53 -7.12 7.96
CA LYS A 29 -5.04 -6.03 7.11
C LYS A 29 -5.99 -4.82 7.04
N ARG A 30 -6.91 -4.68 7.99
CA ARG A 30 -7.89 -3.59 8.01
C ARG A 30 -7.32 -2.35 8.70
N PRO A 31 -7.78 -1.13 8.37
CA PRO A 31 -7.50 0.04 9.17
C PRO A 31 -7.90 -0.15 10.63
N ASP A 32 -7.04 0.26 11.55
CA ASP A 32 -7.29 0.21 13.00
C ASP A 32 -7.94 1.50 13.49
N LEU A 33 -9.08 1.81 12.91
CA LEU A 33 -9.91 2.97 13.22
C LEU A 33 -11.38 2.53 13.26
N GLN A 34 -12.15 3.14 14.18
CA GLN A 34 -13.59 2.88 14.27
C GLN A 34 -14.32 3.32 12.99
N ALA A 35 -13.93 4.47 12.44
CA ALA A 35 -14.37 4.96 11.14
C ALA A 35 -13.15 5.51 10.39
N TRP A 36 -12.87 4.97 9.21
CA TRP A 36 -11.72 5.40 8.41
C TRP A 36 -12.11 6.02 7.07
N ALA A 37 -13.42 5.96 6.71
CA ALA A 37 -13.93 6.49 5.45
C ALA A 37 -13.62 7.98 5.25
N GLU A 38 -13.58 8.78 6.32
CA GLU A 38 -13.22 10.20 6.24
C GLU A 38 -11.80 10.43 5.69
N TYR A 39 -10.88 9.49 5.89
CA TYR A 39 -9.50 9.59 5.39
C TYR A 39 -9.37 9.23 3.90
N GLN A 40 -10.46 8.82 3.25
CA GLN A 40 -10.57 8.76 1.79
C GLN A 40 -10.82 10.15 1.17
N GLU A 41 -11.32 11.10 1.96
CA GLU A 41 -11.66 12.46 1.53
C GLU A 41 -10.70 13.52 2.06
N ARG A 42 -10.12 13.28 3.24
CA ARG A 42 -9.15 14.17 3.88
C ARG A 42 -7.95 13.39 4.41
N ARG A 43 -6.81 14.03 4.42
CA ARG A 43 -5.64 13.48 5.10
C ARG A 43 -5.79 13.63 6.62
N PRO A 44 -5.18 12.72 7.42
CA PRO A 44 -5.12 12.90 8.87
C PRO A 44 -4.36 14.17 9.22
N THR A 45 -4.74 14.80 10.32
CA THR A 45 -3.97 15.88 10.93
C THR A 45 -2.70 15.30 11.58
N LEU A 46 -1.72 16.16 11.85
CA LEU A 46 -0.52 15.74 12.58
C LEU A 46 -0.87 15.21 13.99
N GLU A 47 -1.88 15.80 14.65
CA GLU A 47 -2.33 15.37 15.97
C GLU A 47 -2.92 13.95 15.93
N GLU A 48 -3.76 13.65 14.94
CA GLU A 48 -4.31 12.30 14.70
C GLU A 48 -3.17 11.30 14.47
N LEU A 49 -2.23 11.63 13.57
CA LEU A 49 -1.08 10.77 13.26
C LEU A 49 -0.25 10.49 14.53
N VAL A 50 0.09 11.51 15.28
CA VAL A 50 0.82 11.39 16.56
C VAL A 50 0.00 10.60 17.57
N GLY A 51 -1.32 10.80 17.61
CA GLY A 51 -2.23 10.05 18.48
C GLY A 51 -2.20 8.54 18.19
N TRP A 52 -2.14 8.16 16.92
CA TRP A 52 -2.14 6.75 16.50
C TRP A 52 -0.79 6.06 16.67
N TYR A 53 0.30 6.76 16.40
CA TYR A 53 1.64 6.16 16.35
C TYR A 53 2.51 6.49 17.58
N GLY A 54 2.21 7.61 18.26
CA GLY A 54 3.06 8.13 19.34
C GLY A 54 2.67 7.70 20.76
N LYS A 55 1.48 7.15 20.99
CA LYS A 55 0.90 6.92 22.32
C LYS A 55 0.62 5.46 22.67
N ARG A 56 1.25 4.50 22.02
CA ARG A 56 1.07 3.11 22.45
C ARG A 56 1.76 2.89 23.79
N THR A 57 1.03 2.29 24.72
CA THR A 57 1.51 1.91 26.03
C THR A 57 2.32 0.60 26.01
N ASP A 58 2.21 -0.17 24.93
CA ASP A 58 3.02 -1.35 24.74
C ASP A 58 4.44 -0.97 24.23
N PRO A 59 5.48 -1.70 24.65
CA PRO A 59 6.86 -1.37 24.28
C PRO A 59 7.18 -1.62 22.80
N LEU A 60 6.31 -2.28 22.07
CA LEU A 60 6.52 -2.66 20.68
C LEU A 60 6.07 -1.58 19.69
N GLY A 61 5.22 -0.63 20.12
CA GLY A 61 4.63 0.37 19.21
C GLY A 61 3.77 -0.25 18.11
N ARG A 62 3.39 0.54 17.12
CA ARG A 62 2.64 0.03 15.95
C ARG A 62 3.57 -0.64 14.95
N THR A 63 3.08 -1.72 14.34
CA THR A 63 3.81 -2.53 13.36
C THR A 63 3.24 -2.41 11.95
N GLY A 64 2.13 -1.67 11.77
CA GLY A 64 1.45 -1.52 10.50
C GLY A 64 1.14 -0.09 10.08
N VAL A 65 1.38 0.21 8.82
CA VAL A 65 1.04 1.45 8.15
C VAL A 65 0.30 1.15 6.84
N GLY A 66 -0.76 1.90 6.58
CA GLY A 66 -1.52 1.80 5.35
C GLY A 66 -1.64 3.16 4.67
N TRP A 67 -1.67 3.13 3.34
CA TRP A 67 -1.90 4.31 2.50
C TRP A 67 -3.27 4.26 1.88
N VAL A 68 -3.96 5.39 1.91
CA VAL A 68 -5.22 5.58 1.19
C VAL A 68 -4.89 6.16 -0.17
N MET A 69 -5.37 5.51 -1.21
CA MET A 69 -5.13 5.90 -2.60
C MET A 69 -6.13 6.97 -3.05
N GLY A 70 -5.87 7.55 -4.19
CA GLY A 70 -6.76 8.50 -4.82
C GLY A 70 -6.33 9.96 -4.71
N ALA A 71 -7.26 10.86 -5.00
CA ALA A 71 -7.06 12.31 -4.97
C ALA A 71 -6.58 12.80 -3.61
N VAL A 72 -7.04 12.19 -2.51
CA VAL A 72 -6.63 12.49 -1.13
C VAL A 72 -5.13 12.35 -0.90
N SER A 73 -4.47 11.49 -1.68
CA SER A 73 -3.02 11.25 -1.65
C SER A 73 -2.30 11.83 -2.87
N GLY A 74 -2.85 12.89 -3.46
CA GLY A 74 -2.24 13.59 -4.59
C GLY A 74 -2.19 12.78 -5.86
N GLY A 75 -3.26 12.05 -6.16
CA GLY A 75 -3.36 11.23 -7.36
C GLY A 75 -2.62 9.90 -7.28
N MET A 76 -2.40 9.37 -6.07
CA MET A 76 -1.70 8.09 -5.89
C MET A 76 -2.57 6.90 -6.29
N GLU A 77 -2.04 6.01 -7.10
CA GLU A 77 -2.61 4.72 -7.47
C GLU A 77 -1.59 3.60 -7.23
N CYS A 78 -2.08 2.41 -6.89
CA CYS A 78 -1.27 1.23 -6.69
C CYS A 78 -1.75 0.11 -7.61
N LEU A 79 -0.81 -0.59 -8.24
CA LEU A 79 -1.04 -1.89 -8.87
C LEU A 79 -0.59 -2.97 -7.91
N ASP A 80 -1.54 -3.79 -7.47
CA ASP A 80 -1.37 -4.83 -6.46
C ASP A 80 -1.34 -6.19 -7.16
N PHE A 81 -0.20 -6.88 -7.04
CA PHE A 81 0.00 -8.24 -7.51
C PHE A 81 -0.06 -9.20 -6.32
N ASP A 82 -1.01 -10.12 -6.33
CA ASP A 82 -1.25 -11.08 -5.25
C ASP A 82 -0.31 -12.30 -5.27
N ASP A 83 0.54 -12.41 -6.30
CA ASP A 83 1.62 -13.41 -6.40
C ASP A 83 2.73 -12.95 -7.37
N ALA A 84 3.93 -13.53 -7.22
CA ALA A 84 5.10 -13.15 -8.03
C ALA A 84 4.93 -13.53 -9.50
N ASP A 85 4.29 -14.67 -9.80
CA ASP A 85 4.08 -15.14 -11.18
C ASP A 85 3.16 -14.18 -11.94
N ALA A 86 2.24 -13.50 -11.23
CA ALA A 86 1.37 -12.50 -11.84
C ALA A 86 2.15 -11.28 -12.37
N LEU A 87 3.23 -10.89 -11.70
CA LEU A 87 4.11 -9.81 -12.19
C LEU A 87 4.85 -10.25 -13.46
N GLU A 88 5.38 -11.47 -13.50
CA GLU A 88 6.07 -12.02 -14.68
C GLU A 88 5.11 -12.10 -15.89
N ASP A 89 3.90 -12.61 -15.69
CA ASP A 89 2.85 -12.65 -16.71
C ASP A 89 2.50 -11.25 -17.23
N TYR A 90 2.42 -10.27 -16.33
CA TYR A 90 2.13 -8.88 -16.67
C TYR A 90 3.25 -8.23 -17.47
N GLN A 91 4.52 -8.48 -17.10
CA GLN A 91 5.70 -8.00 -17.84
C GLN A 91 5.75 -8.58 -19.26
N ALA A 92 5.48 -9.88 -19.41
CA ALA A 92 5.42 -10.51 -20.71
C ALA A 92 4.35 -9.89 -21.61
N ARG A 93 3.17 -9.61 -21.07
CA ARG A 93 2.09 -8.93 -21.79
C ARG A 93 2.43 -7.47 -22.09
N ALA A 94 3.04 -6.74 -21.18
CA ALA A 94 3.47 -5.37 -21.43
C ALA A 94 4.46 -5.31 -22.62
N LEU A 95 5.35 -6.29 -22.73
CA LEU A 95 6.25 -6.42 -23.89
C LEU A 95 5.47 -6.71 -25.17
N GLU A 96 4.54 -7.66 -25.15
CA GLU A 96 3.68 -8.03 -26.29
C GLU A 96 2.89 -6.83 -26.85
N PHE A 97 2.36 -5.99 -25.95
CA PHE A 97 1.56 -4.81 -26.31
C PHE A 97 2.40 -3.51 -26.46
N GLY A 98 3.72 -3.58 -26.43
CA GLY A 98 4.59 -2.42 -26.62
C GLY A 98 4.60 -1.43 -25.44
N ALA A 99 4.23 -1.86 -24.25
CA ALA A 99 4.15 -1.05 -23.03
C ALA A 99 5.33 -1.31 -22.06
N ALA A 100 6.35 -2.05 -22.47
CA ALA A 100 7.47 -2.44 -21.62
C ALA A 100 8.21 -1.23 -21.03
N ASP A 101 8.47 -0.18 -21.83
CA ASP A 101 9.17 1.03 -21.36
C ASP A 101 8.34 1.79 -20.31
N LEU A 102 7.01 1.82 -20.46
CA LEU A 102 6.12 2.44 -19.48
C LEU A 102 6.16 1.66 -18.16
N LEU A 103 6.03 0.35 -18.22
CA LEU A 103 6.10 -0.51 -17.05
C LEU A 103 7.47 -0.40 -16.36
N GLY A 104 8.57 -0.38 -17.13
CA GLY A 104 9.92 -0.19 -16.60
C GLY A 104 10.03 1.09 -15.76
N ARG A 105 9.54 2.22 -16.28
CA ARG A 105 9.53 3.50 -15.54
C ARG A 105 8.72 3.44 -14.24
N VAL A 106 7.60 2.71 -14.22
CA VAL A 106 6.79 2.54 -13.01
C VAL A 106 7.55 1.67 -11.99
N MET A 107 8.18 0.59 -12.44
CA MET A 107 8.96 -0.31 -11.58
C MET A 107 10.21 0.35 -11.00
N ASP A 108 10.85 1.24 -11.75
CA ASP A 108 12.03 1.99 -11.31
C ASP A 108 11.71 3.12 -10.33
N ALA A 109 10.42 3.49 -10.17
CA ALA A 109 10.01 4.58 -9.28
C ALA A 109 9.90 4.13 -7.83
N TYR A 110 8.81 3.51 -7.45
CA TYR A 110 8.61 3.00 -6.10
C TYR A 110 7.90 1.66 -6.14
N LEU A 111 8.59 0.65 -5.66
CA LEU A 111 8.15 -0.73 -5.61
C LEU A 111 8.27 -1.27 -4.18
N GLU A 112 7.29 -2.06 -3.76
CA GLU A 112 7.34 -2.83 -2.53
C GLU A 112 7.17 -4.31 -2.79
N VAL A 113 7.98 -5.13 -2.12
CA VAL A 113 7.73 -6.56 -1.99
C VAL A 113 6.74 -6.77 -0.84
N THR A 114 5.62 -7.41 -1.16
CA THR A 114 4.58 -7.76 -0.18
C THR A 114 4.77 -9.22 0.30
N PRO A 115 4.05 -9.66 1.33
CA PRO A 115 4.10 -11.05 1.75
C PRO A 115 3.73 -12.10 0.68
N ARG A 116 3.11 -11.68 -0.42
CA ARG A 116 2.64 -12.57 -1.49
C ARG A 116 3.15 -12.21 -2.87
N GLY A 117 3.34 -10.93 -3.16
CA GLY A 117 3.68 -10.43 -4.47
C GLY A 117 4.32 -9.06 -4.41
N VAL A 118 3.79 -8.10 -5.14
CA VAL A 118 4.43 -6.79 -5.32
C VAL A 118 3.38 -5.70 -5.38
N HIS A 119 3.73 -4.52 -4.86
CA HIS A 119 3.02 -3.28 -5.11
C HIS A 119 3.85 -2.37 -5.99
N LEU A 120 3.25 -1.81 -7.04
CA LEU A 120 3.81 -0.72 -7.84
C LEU A 120 2.99 0.54 -7.62
N PHE A 121 3.65 1.68 -7.43
CA PHE A 121 2.98 2.95 -7.15
C PHE A 121 3.32 4.01 -8.19
N TRP A 122 2.34 4.82 -8.55
CA TRP A 122 2.51 6.01 -9.39
C TRP A 122 1.51 7.08 -9.02
N ARG A 123 1.68 8.25 -9.60
CA ARG A 123 0.70 9.34 -9.54
C ARG A 123 0.13 9.61 -10.91
N CYS A 124 -1.19 9.85 -10.98
CA CYS A 124 -1.88 10.24 -12.21
C CYS A 124 -2.92 11.34 -11.93
N GLU A 125 -3.25 12.09 -12.98
CA GLU A 125 -4.21 13.20 -12.88
C GLU A 125 -5.65 12.71 -12.76
N THR A 126 -5.95 11.57 -13.39
CA THR A 126 -7.29 10.96 -13.37
C THR A 126 -7.20 9.56 -12.82
N ILE A 127 -7.88 9.33 -11.71
CA ILE A 127 -7.90 8.04 -11.03
C ILE A 127 -9.30 7.45 -11.09
N ALA A 128 -9.39 6.18 -11.49
CA ALA A 128 -10.60 5.39 -11.33
C ALA A 128 -10.68 4.77 -9.92
N GLY A 129 -11.82 4.20 -9.57
CA GLY A 129 -11.92 3.32 -8.41
C GLY A 129 -11.12 2.02 -8.58
N ASN A 130 -11.12 1.16 -7.56
CA ASN A 130 -10.44 -0.14 -7.62
C ASN A 130 -10.95 -0.98 -8.80
N GLN A 131 -10.03 -1.58 -9.56
CA GLN A 131 -10.33 -2.41 -10.72
C GLN A 131 -9.64 -3.76 -10.62
N ARG A 132 -10.38 -4.83 -10.84
CA ARG A 132 -9.83 -6.18 -11.00
C ARG A 132 -9.35 -6.35 -12.43
N LEU A 133 -8.05 -6.56 -12.62
CA LEU A 133 -7.43 -6.67 -13.94
C LEU A 133 -7.23 -8.13 -14.35
N ALA A 134 -6.91 -9.02 -13.41
CA ALA A 134 -6.76 -10.44 -13.68
C ALA A 134 -7.22 -11.29 -12.49
N ALA A 135 -7.72 -12.48 -12.80
CA ALA A 135 -8.08 -13.51 -11.83
C ALA A 135 -7.61 -14.89 -12.32
N ASP A 136 -7.43 -15.81 -11.39
CA ASP A 136 -7.17 -17.21 -11.71
C ASP A 136 -8.46 -17.94 -12.15
N ALA A 137 -8.32 -19.21 -12.51
CA ALA A 137 -9.44 -20.06 -12.94
C ALA A 137 -10.52 -20.28 -11.85
N ALA A 138 -10.17 -20.09 -10.57
CA ALA A 138 -11.10 -20.15 -9.45
C ALA A 138 -11.77 -18.80 -9.15
N GLY A 139 -11.45 -17.74 -9.91
CA GLY A 139 -11.97 -16.39 -9.73
C GLY A 139 -11.27 -15.58 -8.64
N LYS A 140 -10.16 -16.08 -8.07
CA LYS A 140 -9.34 -15.31 -7.13
C LYS A 140 -8.58 -14.24 -7.89
N VAL A 141 -8.68 -12.99 -7.42
CA VAL A 141 -7.95 -11.86 -8.00
C VAL A 141 -6.44 -12.10 -7.86
N ARG A 142 -5.72 -11.87 -8.95
CA ARG A 142 -4.26 -11.93 -9.04
C ARG A 142 -3.64 -10.55 -9.23
N ILE A 143 -4.34 -9.67 -9.96
CA ILE A 143 -3.88 -8.31 -10.24
C ILE A 143 -5.07 -7.37 -10.10
N GLU A 144 -4.91 -6.31 -9.34
CA GLU A 144 -5.92 -5.26 -9.23
C GLU A 144 -5.29 -3.87 -9.06
N THR A 145 -6.00 -2.82 -9.49
CA THR A 145 -5.63 -1.45 -9.10
C THR A 145 -6.32 -1.07 -7.80
N ARG A 146 -5.61 -0.34 -6.95
CA ARG A 146 -6.15 0.40 -5.83
C ARG A 146 -6.10 1.87 -6.20
N GLY A 147 -7.26 2.39 -6.64
CA GLY A 147 -7.44 3.77 -7.08
C GLY A 147 -8.20 4.61 -6.08
N GLU A 148 -9.13 5.43 -6.55
CA GLU A 148 -9.89 6.38 -5.70
C GLU A 148 -10.59 5.67 -4.54
N GLY A 149 -10.30 6.13 -3.31
CA GLY A 149 -10.80 5.53 -2.08
C GLY A 149 -10.21 4.15 -1.75
N GLY A 150 -9.27 3.64 -2.56
CA GLY A 150 -8.57 2.39 -2.29
C GLY A 150 -7.65 2.49 -1.08
N TYR A 151 -7.24 1.33 -0.57
CA TYR A 151 -6.37 1.24 0.60
C TYR A 151 -5.43 0.05 0.44
N VAL A 152 -4.17 0.23 0.79
CA VAL A 152 -3.15 -0.81 0.81
C VAL A 152 -2.32 -0.75 2.09
N VAL A 153 -1.90 -1.92 2.58
CA VAL A 153 -0.84 -2.01 3.60
C VAL A 153 0.50 -1.86 2.91
N VAL A 154 1.39 -1.07 3.47
CA VAL A 154 2.67 -0.71 2.83
C VAL A 154 3.87 -1.01 3.71
N ALA A 155 5.06 -0.98 3.11
CA ALA A 155 6.32 -1.06 3.85
C ALA A 155 6.46 0.13 4.84
N PRO A 156 7.07 -0.09 5.99
CA PRO A 156 7.71 -1.30 6.51
C PRO A 156 6.81 -2.10 7.47
N SER A 157 5.54 -2.32 7.13
CA SER A 157 4.62 -3.12 7.95
C SER A 157 5.15 -4.54 8.16
N TYR A 158 4.96 -5.11 9.37
CA TYR A 158 5.44 -6.45 9.71
C TYR A 158 4.61 -7.11 10.82
N GLY A 159 4.98 -8.35 11.18
CA GLY A 159 4.36 -9.08 12.29
C GLY A 159 2.91 -9.45 12.00
N GLU A 160 2.04 -9.30 13.00
CA GLU A 160 0.64 -9.71 12.92
C GLU A 160 -0.25 -8.83 12.01
N VAL A 161 0.33 -7.86 11.30
CA VAL A 161 -0.38 -7.10 10.25
C VAL A 161 -0.81 -8.01 9.10
N HIS A 162 0.03 -8.98 8.73
CA HIS A 162 -0.30 -9.98 7.71
C HIS A 162 -0.38 -11.39 8.32
N PRO A 163 -1.31 -12.28 7.87
CA PRO A 163 -1.49 -13.61 8.45
C PRO A 163 -0.23 -14.49 8.43
N THR A 164 0.70 -14.24 7.49
CA THR A 164 1.96 -14.99 7.40
C THR A 164 3.05 -14.46 8.32
N GLY A 165 2.87 -13.28 8.92
CA GLY A 165 3.93 -12.58 9.67
C GLY A 165 5.05 -12.01 8.81
N THR A 166 5.02 -12.22 7.48
CA THR A 166 6.04 -11.74 6.54
C THR A 166 5.95 -10.21 6.42
N PRO A 167 7.08 -9.49 6.42
CA PRO A 167 7.08 -8.03 6.29
C PRO A 167 6.83 -7.55 4.87
N TYR A 168 6.37 -6.28 4.77
CA TYR A 168 6.37 -5.49 3.55
C TYR A 168 7.70 -4.75 3.45
N ILE A 169 8.36 -4.77 2.31
CA ILE A 169 9.71 -4.25 2.12
C ILE A 169 9.74 -3.32 0.91
N SER A 170 10.15 -2.06 1.10
CA SER A 170 10.44 -1.17 -0.02
C SER A 170 11.78 -1.51 -0.66
N THR A 171 11.87 -1.44 -1.98
CA THR A 171 13.10 -1.68 -2.74
C THR A 171 13.83 -0.39 -3.11
N GLY A 172 13.22 0.79 -2.90
CA GLY A 172 13.82 2.10 -3.09
C GLY A 172 14.41 2.66 -1.79
N GLU A 173 15.46 3.49 -1.92
CA GLU A 173 16.01 4.28 -0.82
C GLU A 173 15.09 5.45 -0.43
#